data_45d5f80e0e4313b6ea8b75ac7cdf6ff0
#
_entry.id   45d5f80e0e4313b6ea8b75ac7cdf6ff0
#
_cell.length_a   1.000
_cell.length_b   1.000
_cell.length_c   1.000
_cell.angle_alpha   90.00
_cell.angle_beta   90.00
_cell.angle_gamma   90.00
#
_symmetry.space_group_name_H-M   'P 1'
#
loop_
_entity.id
_entity.type
_entity.pdbx_description
1 polymer ?
#
loop_
_entity_poly.entity_id
_entity_poly.type
_entity_poly.pdbx_seq_one_letter_code
_entity_poly.pdbx_strand_id
1 'polypeptide(L)'
;MIEADELTKRFGGKTAVDGVTFSVQPGKVTGFLGPNGAGKSTTMRLIVGLDHPSSGSVTVNGKPYARHRMPLHEVGALLEAKAVHPRRSAYNHLRALAATEGIPASRVNEVIDLTGLGPVARKRVGGFSLGMGQRLGIAAALLGDPQTLILDEPVNGLDPEGVKWVRYLVKGLAAEGRTVFISSHLMSEMAVTADHLIVIGRGRILADAPIETVLTGGQKERVLVRTDDADALAAALAGDGVEIRREAADELTVLGLPARRIAEAAFSRGILVTGLIPQQETLEDAYMELTGGEVEYQSQQIGAQALPAAEGQAQ
;
A
#
# COMPACT_ATOMS: atom_id res chain seq x y z
N MET A 1 7.19 -4.30 -17.76
CA MET A 1 7.58 -2.94 -17.31
C MET A 1 6.45 -1.97 -17.60
N ILE A 2 6.17 -1.05 -16.67
CA ILE A 2 5.24 0.08 -16.87
C ILE A 2 6.06 1.35 -16.91
N GLU A 3 5.75 2.28 -17.81
CA GLU A 3 6.44 3.57 -17.95
C GLU A 3 5.39 4.66 -18.14
N ALA A 4 5.36 5.62 -17.23
CA ALA A 4 4.54 6.83 -17.31
C ALA A 4 5.45 8.04 -17.50
N ASP A 5 5.07 8.92 -18.44
CA ASP A 5 5.83 10.12 -18.78
C ASP A 5 4.89 11.33 -18.80
N GLU A 6 5.11 12.27 -17.88
CA GLU A 6 4.31 13.50 -17.70
C GLU A 6 2.79 13.23 -17.70
N LEU A 7 2.39 12.07 -17.18
CA LEU A 7 1.03 11.58 -17.25
C LEU A 7 0.08 12.47 -16.46
N THR A 8 -0.92 13.03 -17.15
CA THR A 8 -1.89 13.94 -16.53
C THR A 8 -3.31 13.52 -16.85
N LYS A 9 -4.20 13.60 -15.85
CA LYS A 9 -5.64 13.40 -16.02
C LYS A 9 -6.44 14.46 -15.32
N ARG A 10 -7.32 15.11 -16.09
CA ARG A 10 -8.28 16.11 -15.61
C ARG A 10 -9.70 15.63 -15.85
N PHE A 11 -10.55 15.82 -14.86
CA PHE A 11 -11.99 15.60 -14.93
C PHE A 11 -12.68 16.95 -14.68
N GLY A 12 -13.14 17.60 -15.75
CA GLY A 12 -13.65 18.97 -15.65
C GLY A 12 -12.60 19.93 -15.05
N GLY A 13 -12.94 20.57 -13.95
CA GLY A 13 -12.04 21.49 -13.23
C GLY A 13 -11.07 20.83 -12.23
N LYS A 14 -11.19 19.50 -11.99
CA LYS A 14 -10.33 18.78 -11.03
C LYS A 14 -9.23 18.01 -11.75
N THR A 15 -7.98 18.25 -11.37
CA THR A 15 -6.83 17.45 -11.80
C THR A 15 -6.67 16.28 -10.83
N ALA A 16 -6.84 15.06 -11.32
CA ALA A 16 -6.73 13.84 -10.52
C ALA A 16 -5.32 13.24 -10.55
N VAL A 17 -4.60 13.44 -11.65
CA VAL A 17 -3.19 13.06 -11.84
C VAL A 17 -2.52 14.23 -12.56
N ASP A 18 -1.37 14.70 -12.08
CA ASP A 18 -0.74 15.95 -12.50
C ASP A 18 0.75 15.74 -12.79
N GLY A 19 1.07 15.50 -14.09
CA GLY A 19 2.44 15.41 -14.59
C GLY A 19 3.27 14.31 -13.95
N VAL A 20 2.70 13.12 -13.66
CA VAL A 20 3.45 12.05 -12.99
C VAL A 20 4.35 11.30 -13.96
N THR A 21 5.61 11.15 -13.58
CA THR A 21 6.63 10.38 -14.30
C THR A 21 7.20 9.33 -13.36
N PHE A 22 7.08 8.06 -13.73
CA PHE A 22 7.60 6.92 -12.95
C PHE A 22 7.77 5.68 -13.81
N SER A 23 8.50 4.70 -13.29
CA SER A 23 8.64 3.38 -13.92
C SER A 23 8.43 2.24 -12.93
N VAL A 24 7.74 1.17 -13.36
CA VAL A 24 7.59 -0.08 -12.60
C VAL A 24 8.40 -1.17 -13.27
N GLN A 25 9.45 -1.61 -12.58
CA GLN A 25 10.43 -2.54 -13.12
C GLN A 25 9.98 -4.00 -12.99
N PRO A 26 10.36 -4.90 -13.92
CA PRO A 26 10.17 -6.33 -13.76
C PRO A 26 11.02 -6.90 -12.61
N GLY A 27 10.62 -8.04 -12.09
CA GLY A 27 11.34 -8.74 -11.02
C GLY A 27 11.19 -8.14 -9.62
N LYS A 28 10.31 -7.15 -9.46
CA LYS A 28 10.05 -6.47 -8.19
C LYS A 28 8.56 -6.26 -7.96
N VAL A 29 8.17 -6.24 -6.69
CA VAL A 29 6.86 -5.76 -6.26
C VAL A 29 6.97 -4.26 -6.01
N THR A 30 6.32 -3.45 -6.84
CA THR A 30 6.23 -2.01 -6.65
C THR A 30 4.92 -1.66 -5.97
N GLY A 31 4.99 -1.07 -4.78
CA GLY A 31 3.87 -0.55 -4.03
C GLY A 31 3.51 0.88 -4.45
N PHE A 32 2.23 1.15 -4.64
CA PHE A 32 1.70 2.46 -4.97
C PHE A 32 0.87 2.98 -3.80
N LEU A 33 1.47 3.84 -3.00
CA LEU A 33 0.91 4.36 -1.75
C LEU A 33 0.34 5.76 -1.93
N GLY A 34 -0.70 6.06 -1.19
CA GLY A 34 -1.29 7.39 -1.14
C GLY A 34 -2.64 7.37 -0.42
N PRO A 35 -3.13 8.52 0.08
CA PRO A 35 -4.43 8.60 0.72
C PRO A 35 -5.56 8.35 -0.30
N ASN A 36 -6.78 8.18 0.22
CA ASN A 36 -7.95 8.11 -0.64
C ASN A 36 -8.10 9.45 -1.40
N GLY A 37 -8.38 9.35 -2.71
CA GLY A 37 -8.45 10.53 -3.57
C GLY A 37 -7.10 11.04 -4.11
N ALA A 38 -5.96 10.46 -3.74
CA ALA A 38 -4.63 10.88 -4.21
C ALA A 38 -4.37 10.65 -5.70
N GLY A 39 -5.20 9.85 -6.39
CA GLY A 39 -5.03 9.56 -7.81
C GLY A 39 -4.64 8.12 -8.14
N LYS A 40 -4.48 7.21 -7.14
CA LYS A 40 -4.03 5.82 -7.35
C LYS A 40 -4.87 5.06 -8.39
N SER A 41 -6.16 4.87 -8.13
CA SER A 41 -7.05 4.14 -9.05
C SER A 41 -7.15 4.82 -10.40
N THR A 42 -7.12 6.16 -10.45
CA THR A 42 -7.11 6.91 -11.72
C THR A 42 -5.84 6.58 -12.52
N THR A 43 -4.67 6.60 -11.89
CA THR A 43 -3.41 6.23 -12.54
C THR A 43 -3.44 4.80 -13.08
N MET A 44 -3.92 3.84 -12.28
CA MET A 44 -4.05 2.45 -12.72
C MET A 44 -5.03 2.29 -13.89
N ARG A 45 -6.14 3.04 -13.89
CA ARG A 45 -7.12 3.05 -15.00
C ARG A 45 -6.50 3.62 -16.29
N LEU A 46 -5.64 4.65 -16.19
CA LEU A 46 -4.89 5.19 -17.33
C LEU A 46 -3.93 4.15 -17.90
N ILE A 47 -3.20 3.41 -17.05
CA ILE A 47 -2.24 2.39 -17.47
C ILE A 47 -2.93 1.30 -18.29
N VAL A 48 -4.12 0.84 -17.87
CA VAL A 48 -4.87 -0.21 -18.60
C VAL A 48 -5.85 0.36 -19.64
N GLY A 49 -5.76 1.64 -19.98
CA GLY A 49 -6.53 2.27 -21.05
C GLY A 49 -8.03 2.38 -20.81
N LEU A 50 -8.50 2.23 -19.57
CA LEU A 50 -9.92 2.48 -19.19
C LEU A 50 -10.24 3.97 -19.19
N ASP A 51 -9.24 4.79 -18.92
CA ASP A 51 -9.31 6.24 -19.07
C ASP A 51 -8.21 6.71 -20.03
N HIS A 52 -8.48 7.80 -20.77
CA HIS A 52 -7.48 8.42 -21.62
C HIS A 52 -6.78 9.56 -20.87
N PRO A 53 -5.45 9.69 -20.96
CA PRO A 53 -4.74 10.83 -20.41
C PRO A 53 -5.21 12.15 -21.04
N SER A 54 -5.16 13.23 -20.26
CA SER A 54 -5.37 14.60 -20.77
C SER A 54 -4.11 15.13 -21.44
N SER A 55 -2.93 14.72 -20.96
CA SER A 55 -1.60 14.93 -21.56
C SER A 55 -0.62 13.90 -21.03
N GLY A 56 0.57 13.82 -21.61
CA GLY A 56 1.56 12.80 -21.30
C GLY A 56 1.22 11.43 -21.91
N SER A 57 1.95 10.42 -21.51
CA SER A 57 1.79 9.07 -22.05
C SER A 57 2.04 7.99 -21.00
N VAL A 58 1.51 6.78 -21.25
CA VAL A 58 1.82 5.60 -20.45
C VAL A 58 1.90 4.37 -21.35
N THR A 59 2.90 3.53 -21.09
CA THR A 59 3.11 2.25 -21.78
C THR A 59 3.19 1.11 -20.80
N VAL A 60 2.79 -0.07 -21.26
CA VAL A 60 3.02 -1.34 -20.57
C VAL A 60 3.72 -2.26 -21.55
N ASN A 61 4.84 -2.85 -21.14
CA ASN A 61 5.68 -3.70 -22.01
C ASN A 61 6.03 -3.01 -23.34
N GLY A 62 6.36 -1.70 -23.28
CA GLY A 62 6.79 -0.87 -24.40
C GLY A 62 5.68 -0.39 -25.34
N LYS A 63 4.39 -0.63 -25.03
CA LYS A 63 3.25 -0.20 -25.88
C LYS A 63 2.12 0.34 -25.01
N PRO A 64 1.33 1.32 -25.51
CA PRO A 64 0.04 1.65 -24.91
C PRO A 64 -0.85 0.41 -24.84
N TYR A 65 -1.57 0.23 -23.73
CA TYR A 65 -2.40 -0.96 -23.49
C TYR A 65 -3.33 -1.31 -24.66
N ALA A 66 -3.99 -0.33 -25.26
CA ALA A 66 -4.91 -0.54 -26.39
C ALA A 66 -4.24 -1.07 -27.67
N ARG A 67 -2.90 -1.09 -27.74
CA ARG A 67 -2.14 -1.61 -28.90
C ARG A 67 -1.69 -3.07 -28.72
N HIS A 68 -1.96 -3.69 -27.56
CA HIS A 68 -1.70 -5.12 -27.38
C HIS A 68 -2.76 -5.94 -28.10
N ARG A 69 -2.32 -6.93 -28.89
CA ARG A 69 -3.23 -7.80 -29.67
C ARG A 69 -3.92 -8.84 -28.79
N MET A 70 -3.26 -9.28 -27.72
CA MET A 70 -3.73 -10.26 -26.74
C MET A 70 -3.49 -9.68 -25.34
N PRO A 71 -4.29 -8.69 -24.91
CA PRO A 71 -4.01 -7.92 -23.70
C PRO A 71 -4.02 -8.76 -22.43
N LEU A 72 -4.82 -9.82 -22.31
CA LEU A 72 -4.82 -10.68 -21.11
C LEU A 72 -3.50 -11.45 -20.93
N HIS A 73 -2.73 -11.70 -21.99
CA HIS A 73 -1.42 -12.33 -21.90
C HIS A 73 -0.31 -11.33 -21.52
N GLU A 74 -0.55 -10.05 -21.71
CA GLU A 74 0.41 -9.00 -21.39
C GLU A 74 0.16 -8.42 -20.00
N VAL A 75 -1.10 -8.15 -19.67
CA VAL A 75 -1.51 -7.43 -18.48
C VAL A 75 -2.68 -8.10 -17.79
N GLY A 76 -2.47 -8.52 -16.56
CA GLY A 76 -3.54 -8.88 -15.63
C GLY A 76 -3.88 -7.70 -14.73
N ALA A 77 -5.14 -7.32 -14.66
CA ALA A 77 -5.56 -6.19 -13.83
C ALA A 77 -6.75 -6.53 -12.94
N LEU A 78 -6.65 -6.15 -11.67
CA LEU A 78 -7.77 -6.09 -10.73
C LEU A 78 -7.91 -4.64 -10.26
N LEU A 79 -8.92 -3.93 -10.77
CA LEU A 79 -9.22 -2.56 -10.36
C LEU A 79 -10.50 -2.46 -9.56
N GLU A 80 -11.46 -3.36 -9.79
CA GLU A 80 -12.72 -3.41 -9.07
C GLU A 80 -13.22 -4.86 -8.94
N ALA A 81 -13.20 -5.40 -7.73
CA ALA A 81 -13.60 -6.78 -7.46
C ALA A 81 -15.10 -7.03 -7.70
N LYS A 82 -15.95 -5.99 -7.69
CA LYS A 82 -17.41 -6.09 -7.86
C LYS A 82 -17.86 -5.96 -9.31
N ALA A 83 -16.98 -5.82 -10.28
CA ALA A 83 -17.32 -5.63 -11.70
C ALA A 83 -17.89 -6.90 -12.39
N VAL A 84 -18.21 -7.95 -11.64
CA VAL A 84 -18.72 -9.22 -12.16
C VAL A 84 -20.25 -9.27 -12.11
N HIS A 85 -20.88 -9.72 -13.21
CA HIS A 85 -22.34 -9.86 -13.27
C HIS A 85 -22.85 -10.84 -12.20
N PRO A 86 -23.75 -10.44 -11.27
CA PRO A 86 -24.09 -11.19 -10.05
C PRO A 86 -24.77 -12.56 -10.31
N ARG A 87 -25.41 -12.74 -11.46
CA ARG A 87 -26.05 -14.01 -11.84
C ARG A 87 -25.10 -15.01 -12.50
N ARG A 88 -23.87 -14.60 -12.86
CA ARG A 88 -22.86 -15.47 -13.47
C ARG A 88 -22.13 -16.24 -12.38
N SER A 89 -21.80 -17.52 -12.61
CA SER A 89 -20.89 -18.24 -11.71
C SER A 89 -19.45 -17.78 -11.93
N ALA A 90 -18.59 -17.97 -10.93
CA ALA A 90 -17.15 -17.65 -11.04
C ALA A 90 -16.52 -18.38 -12.23
N TYR A 91 -16.78 -19.69 -12.37
CA TYR A 91 -16.30 -20.48 -13.51
C TYR A 91 -16.75 -19.89 -14.85
N ASN A 92 -18.05 -19.58 -15.01
CA ASN A 92 -18.55 -19.04 -16.26
C ASN A 92 -18.05 -17.62 -16.55
N HIS A 93 -17.75 -16.84 -15.50
CA HIS A 93 -17.12 -15.54 -15.67
C HIS A 93 -15.72 -15.69 -16.28
N LEU A 94 -14.87 -16.53 -15.67
CA LEU A 94 -13.51 -16.80 -16.16
C LEU A 94 -13.54 -17.46 -17.55
N ARG A 95 -14.46 -18.39 -17.80
CA ARG A 95 -14.63 -19.00 -19.13
C ARG A 95 -15.01 -17.98 -20.22
N ALA A 96 -15.85 -17.00 -19.88
CA ALA A 96 -16.22 -15.95 -20.82
C ALA A 96 -15.01 -15.05 -21.16
N LEU A 97 -14.19 -14.69 -20.17
CA LEU A 97 -12.95 -13.95 -20.38
C LEU A 97 -11.94 -14.79 -21.19
N ALA A 98 -11.74 -16.05 -20.82
CA ALA A 98 -10.82 -16.95 -21.53
C ALA A 98 -11.19 -17.10 -23.02
N ALA A 99 -12.49 -17.13 -23.33
CA ALA A 99 -12.97 -17.28 -24.71
C ALA A 99 -12.63 -16.08 -25.61
N THR A 100 -12.43 -14.87 -25.03
CA THR A 100 -12.09 -13.66 -25.83
C THR A 100 -10.70 -13.74 -26.45
N GLU A 101 -9.79 -14.51 -25.84
CA GLU A 101 -8.39 -14.64 -26.30
C GLU A 101 -7.98 -16.11 -26.54
N GLY A 102 -8.94 -17.01 -26.67
CA GLY A 102 -8.67 -18.42 -26.98
C GLY A 102 -7.99 -19.20 -25.86
N ILE A 103 -8.02 -18.72 -24.62
CA ILE A 103 -7.42 -19.38 -23.45
C ILE A 103 -8.16 -20.68 -23.15
N PRO A 104 -7.46 -21.82 -22.97
CA PRO A 104 -8.10 -23.12 -22.79
C PRO A 104 -8.81 -23.25 -21.43
N ALA A 105 -9.79 -24.17 -21.36
CA ALA A 105 -10.55 -24.42 -20.14
C ALA A 105 -9.69 -24.96 -18.98
N SER A 106 -8.59 -25.65 -19.29
CA SER A 106 -7.61 -26.10 -18.30
C SER A 106 -7.07 -24.93 -17.48
N ARG A 107 -6.70 -23.82 -18.15
CA ARG A 107 -6.20 -22.63 -17.49
C ARG A 107 -7.23 -21.99 -16.55
N VAL A 108 -8.51 -22.06 -16.92
CA VAL A 108 -9.59 -21.59 -16.02
C VAL A 108 -9.63 -22.40 -14.72
N ASN A 109 -9.49 -23.74 -14.82
CA ASN A 109 -9.42 -24.59 -13.63
C ASN A 109 -8.17 -24.28 -12.78
N GLU A 110 -7.00 -24.12 -13.42
CA GLU A 110 -5.75 -23.79 -12.73
C GLU A 110 -5.86 -22.50 -11.91
N VAL A 111 -6.40 -21.40 -12.48
CA VAL A 111 -6.53 -20.15 -11.73
C VAL A 111 -7.60 -20.22 -10.63
N ILE A 112 -8.64 -21.04 -10.80
CA ILE A 112 -9.64 -21.34 -9.76
C ILE A 112 -8.98 -22.05 -8.59
N ASP A 113 -8.16 -23.05 -8.87
CA ASP A 113 -7.45 -23.81 -7.83
C ASP A 113 -6.39 -22.95 -7.13
N LEU A 114 -5.61 -22.19 -7.88
CA LEU A 114 -4.60 -21.25 -7.37
C LEU A 114 -5.20 -20.23 -6.39
N THR A 115 -6.41 -19.76 -6.68
CA THR A 115 -7.09 -18.75 -5.84
C THR A 115 -8.00 -19.36 -4.76
N GLY A 116 -8.07 -20.69 -4.65
CA GLY A 116 -8.86 -21.41 -3.65
C GLY A 116 -10.38 -21.29 -3.87
N LEU A 117 -10.81 -21.01 -5.09
CA LEU A 117 -12.23 -20.86 -5.43
C LEU A 117 -12.93 -22.18 -5.82
N GLY A 118 -12.21 -23.30 -5.85
CA GLY A 118 -12.74 -24.62 -6.25
C GLY A 118 -14.11 -24.97 -5.67
N PRO A 119 -14.29 -24.92 -4.32
CA PRO A 119 -15.57 -25.28 -3.68
C PRO A 119 -16.75 -24.40 -4.07
N VAL A 120 -16.51 -23.18 -4.57
CA VAL A 120 -17.54 -22.20 -4.90
C VAL A 120 -17.56 -21.78 -6.37
N ALA A 121 -16.70 -22.36 -7.20
CA ALA A 121 -16.51 -21.96 -8.60
C ALA A 121 -17.83 -21.97 -9.43
N ARG A 122 -18.75 -22.87 -9.13
CA ARG A 122 -20.05 -23.00 -9.82
C ARG A 122 -21.18 -22.19 -9.17
N LYS A 123 -20.94 -21.57 -7.99
CA LYS A 123 -21.91 -20.68 -7.34
C LYS A 123 -21.97 -19.33 -8.02
N ARG A 124 -23.15 -18.67 -7.96
CA ARG A 124 -23.35 -17.31 -8.49
C ARG A 124 -22.56 -16.30 -7.68
N VAL A 125 -21.87 -15.38 -8.36
CA VAL A 125 -20.99 -14.37 -7.75
C VAL A 125 -21.77 -13.39 -6.85
N GLY A 126 -23.06 -13.15 -7.12
CA GLY A 126 -23.90 -12.30 -6.28
C GLY A 126 -24.04 -12.75 -4.81
N GLY A 127 -23.69 -14.01 -4.49
CA GLY A 127 -23.64 -14.52 -3.12
C GLY A 127 -22.23 -14.60 -2.54
N PHE A 128 -21.23 -14.05 -3.22
CA PHE A 128 -19.84 -14.07 -2.74
C PHE A 128 -19.60 -13.05 -1.63
N SER A 129 -18.78 -13.42 -0.65
CA SER A 129 -18.21 -12.44 0.27
C SER A 129 -17.26 -11.50 -0.47
N LEU A 130 -16.88 -10.38 0.15
CA LEU A 130 -15.91 -9.45 -0.43
C LEU A 130 -14.59 -10.16 -0.76
N GLY A 131 -14.07 -10.98 0.17
CA GLY A 131 -12.85 -11.76 -0.05
C GLY A 131 -12.96 -12.79 -1.18
N MET A 132 -14.12 -13.45 -1.34
CA MET A 132 -14.34 -14.34 -2.48
C MET A 132 -14.37 -13.55 -3.80
N GLY A 133 -14.97 -12.35 -3.82
CA GLY A 133 -14.93 -11.44 -4.97
C GLY A 133 -13.50 -11.03 -5.33
N GLN A 134 -12.70 -10.70 -4.33
CA GLN A 134 -11.28 -10.34 -4.49
C GLN A 134 -10.47 -11.49 -5.11
N ARG A 135 -10.62 -12.70 -4.56
CA ARG A 135 -9.98 -13.91 -5.11
C ARG A 135 -10.40 -14.17 -6.57
N LEU A 136 -11.67 -13.94 -6.92
CA LEU A 136 -12.15 -14.04 -8.30
C LEU A 136 -11.53 -12.99 -9.22
N GLY A 137 -11.40 -11.75 -8.75
CA GLY A 137 -10.73 -10.69 -9.50
C GLY A 137 -9.26 -10.99 -9.75
N ILE A 138 -8.54 -11.54 -8.74
CA ILE A 138 -7.16 -12.01 -8.90
C ILE A 138 -7.10 -13.20 -9.88
N ALA A 139 -8.04 -14.15 -9.80
CA ALA A 139 -8.13 -15.26 -10.78
C ALA A 139 -8.29 -14.75 -12.21
N ALA A 140 -9.13 -13.74 -12.43
CA ALA A 140 -9.33 -13.11 -13.72
C ALA A 140 -8.04 -12.39 -14.20
N ALA A 141 -7.35 -11.69 -13.30
CA ALA A 141 -6.08 -11.04 -13.61
C ALA A 141 -4.98 -12.05 -14.01
N LEU A 142 -4.97 -13.25 -13.42
CA LEU A 142 -3.98 -14.30 -13.70
C LEU A 142 -4.34 -15.18 -14.90
N LEU A 143 -5.51 -15.02 -15.48
CA LEU A 143 -6.08 -15.95 -16.47
C LEU A 143 -5.19 -16.10 -17.72
N GLY A 144 -4.68 -14.99 -18.24
CA GLY A 144 -3.82 -14.96 -19.43
C GLY A 144 -2.35 -15.26 -19.17
N ASP A 145 -1.96 -15.58 -17.91
CA ASP A 145 -0.56 -15.74 -17.51
C ASP A 145 0.30 -14.51 -17.82
N PRO A 146 -0.10 -13.32 -17.36
CA PRO A 146 0.42 -12.05 -17.83
C PRO A 146 1.85 -11.78 -17.34
N GLN A 147 2.63 -11.03 -18.15
CA GLN A 147 3.96 -10.52 -17.77
C GLN A 147 3.88 -9.34 -16.77
N THR A 148 2.75 -8.63 -16.76
CA THR A 148 2.53 -7.48 -15.87
C THR A 148 1.23 -7.68 -15.09
N LEU A 149 1.30 -7.54 -13.77
CA LEU A 149 0.16 -7.63 -12.86
C LEU A 149 -0.09 -6.29 -12.18
N ILE A 150 -1.32 -5.79 -12.27
CA ILE A 150 -1.77 -4.52 -11.68
C ILE A 150 -2.94 -4.81 -10.74
N LEU A 151 -2.77 -4.55 -9.44
CA LEU A 151 -3.78 -4.85 -8.44
C LEU A 151 -4.09 -3.60 -7.59
N ASP A 152 -5.32 -3.12 -7.69
CA ASP A 152 -5.82 -2.00 -6.87
C ASP A 152 -6.44 -2.57 -5.59
N GLU A 153 -5.81 -2.29 -4.44
CA GLU A 153 -6.25 -2.71 -3.10
C GLU A 153 -6.56 -4.22 -3.00
N PRO A 154 -5.66 -5.12 -3.42
CA PRO A 154 -5.96 -6.56 -3.57
C PRO A 154 -6.26 -7.28 -2.25
N VAL A 155 -5.88 -6.73 -1.12
CA VAL A 155 -6.06 -7.33 0.21
C VAL A 155 -7.35 -6.90 0.91
N ASN A 156 -8.09 -5.95 0.33
CA ASN A 156 -9.32 -5.44 0.94
C ASN A 156 -10.38 -6.54 1.12
N GLY A 157 -10.83 -6.71 2.37
CA GLY A 157 -11.86 -7.68 2.73
C GLY A 157 -11.42 -9.14 2.73
N LEU A 158 -10.12 -9.38 2.66
CA LEU A 158 -9.52 -10.67 2.96
C LEU A 158 -9.28 -10.84 4.47
N ASP A 159 -9.35 -12.08 4.91
CA ASP A 159 -8.88 -12.47 6.23
C ASP A 159 -7.33 -12.48 6.30
N PRO A 160 -6.71 -12.58 7.49
CA PRO A 160 -5.26 -12.57 7.63
C PRO A 160 -4.54 -13.67 6.82
N GLU A 161 -5.17 -14.81 6.60
CA GLU A 161 -4.63 -15.89 5.75
C GLU A 161 -4.66 -15.48 4.28
N GLY A 162 -5.75 -14.87 3.83
CA GLY A 162 -5.89 -14.33 2.48
C GLY A 162 -4.90 -13.21 2.18
N VAL A 163 -4.62 -12.33 3.15
CA VAL A 163 -3.59 -11.28 3.02
C VAL A 163 -2.21 -11.90 2.83
N LYS A 164 -1.84 -12.88 3.65
CA LYS A 164 -0.58 -13.63 3.51
C LYS A 164 -0.49 -14.33 2.15
N TRP A 165 -1.59 -14.95 1.71
CA TRP A 165 -1.64 -15.61 0.40
C TRP A 165 -1.36 -14.63 -0.75
N VAL A 166 -2.00 -13.44 -0.77
CA VAL A 166 -1.72 -12.41 -1.78
C VAL A 166 -0.26 -12.00 -1.75
N ARG A 167 0.32 -11.78 -0.57
CA ARG A 167 1.74 -11.43 -0.41
C ARG A 167 2.66 -12.47 -1.05
N TYR A 168 2.45 -13.76 -0.75
CA TYR A 168 3.27 -14.83 -1.34
C TYR A 168 3.07 -14.92 -2.85
N LEU A 169 1.84 -14.76 -3.33
CA LEU A 169 1.52 -14.77 -4.75
C LEU A 169 2.29 -13.67 -5.49
N VAL A 170 2.19 -12.42 -5.05
CA VAL A 170 2.82 -11.28 -5.74
C VAL A 170 4.35 -11.34 -5.67
N LYS A 171 4.93 -11.78 -4.54
CA LYS A 171 6.37 -12.00 -4.41
C LYS A 171 6.85 -13.16 -5.30
N GLY A 172 6.11 -14.25 -5.38
CA GLY A 172 6.42 -15.36 -6.27
C GLY A 172 6.45 -14.93 -7.74
N LEU A 173 5.42 -14.21 -8.18
CA LEU A 173 5.35 -13.70 -9.55
C LEU A 173 6.47 -12.71 -9.88
N ALA A 174 6.83 -11.83 -8.93
CA ALA A 174 7.98 -10.94 -9.10
C ALA A 174 9.29 -11.73 -9.20
N ALA A 175 9.49 -12.75 -8.37
CA ALA A 175 10.67 -13.61 -8.42
C ALA A 175 10.81 -14.39 -9.75
N GLU A 176 9.69 -14.63 -10.45
CA GLU A 176 9.67 -15.18 -11.83
C GLU A 176 10.07 -14.13 -12.89
N GLY A 177 10.35 -12.88 -12.49
CA GLY A 177 10.72 -11.79 -13.39
C GLY A 177 9.54 -10.96 -13.90
N ARG A 178 8.31 -11.19 -13.41
CA ARG A 178 7.15 -10.40 -13.83
C ARG A 178 7.15 -9.01 -13.18
N THR A 179 6.46 -8.08 -13.83
CA THR A 179 6.22 -6.75 -13.28
C THR A 179 4.99 -6.80 -12.38
N VAL A 180 5.12 -6.42 -11.11
CA VAL A 180 4.01 -6.40 -10.16
C VAL A 180 3.81 -4.99 -9.62
N PHE A 181 2.62 -4.43 -9.84
CA PHE A 181 2.23 -3.10 -9.38
C PHE A 181 0.98 -3.19 -8.53
N ILE A 182 1.09 -2.88 -7.25
CA ILE A 182 0.00 -3.01 -6.28
C ILE A 182 -0.26 -1.70 -5.55
N SER A 183 -1.52 -1.31 -5.40
CA SER A 183 -1.89 -0.24 -4.49
C SER A 183 -2.28 -0.79 -3.12
N SER A 184 -2.04 -0.01 -2.08
CA SER A 184 -2.61 -0.25 -0.75
C SER A 184 -2.70 1.05 0.04
N HIS A 185 -3.61 1.09 1.00
CA HIS A 185 -3.65 2.07 2.08
C HIS A 185 -3.12 1.48 3.40
N LEU A 186 -2.84 0.16 3.44
CA LEU A 186 -2.27 -0.54 4.59
C LEU A 186 -0.74 -0.53 4.49
N MET A 187 -0.12 0.42 5.18
CA MET A 187 1.33 0.64 5.12
C MET A 187 2.12 -0.52 5.71
N SER A 188 1.65 -1.10 6.81
CA SER A 188 2.27 -2.27 7.44
C SER A 188 2.34 -3.50 6.50
N GLU A 189 1.30 -3.71 5.68
CA GLU A 189 1.33 -4.78 4.66
C GLU A 189 2.28 -4.45 3.51
N MET A 190 2.32 -3.18 3.12
CA MET A 190 3.22 -2.72 2.07
C MET A 190 4.69 -2.83 2.48
N ALA A 191 5.00 -2.49 3.74
CA ALA A 191 6.34 -2.59 4.32
C ALA A 191 6.98 -3.99 4.21
N VAL A 192 6.15 -5.05 4.26
CA VAL A 192 6.62 -6.45 4.18
C VAL A 192 6.43 -7.09 2.80
N THR A 193 5.73 -6.39 1.88
CA THR A 193 5.38 -6.94 0.56
C THR A 193 6.16 -6.30 -0.56
N ALA A 194 6.32 -4.97 -0.55
CA ALA A 194 6.95 -4.23 -1.63
C ALA A 194 8.49 -4.25 -1.54
N ASP A 195 9.15 -4.20 -2.69
CA ASP A 195 10.58 -4.00 -2.83
C ASP A 195 10.89 -2.54 -3.18
N HIS A 196 9.92 -1.86 -3.81
CA HIS A 196 10.00 -0.48 -4.27
C HIS A 196 8.69 0.25 -3.98
N LEU A 197 8.76 1.52 -3.64
CA LEU A 197 7.60 2.35 -3.34
C LEU A 197 7.51 3.56 -4.25
N ILE A 198 6.31 3.81 -4.74
CA ILE A 198 5.92 5.07 -5.37
C ILE A 198 4.82 5.67 -4.48
N VAL A 199 5.07 6.84 -3.92
CA VAL A 199 4.12 7.55 -3.06
C VAL A 199 3.48 8.68 -3.86
N ILE A 200 2.14 8.71 -3.88
CA ILE A 200 1.38 9.74 -4.57
C ILE A 200 0.53 10.56 -3.58
N GLY A 201 0.57 11.89 -3.71
CA GLY A 201 -0.27 12.84 -2.98
C GLY A 201 -0.84 13.89 -3.91
N ARG A 202 -2.14 14.18 -3.81
CA ARG A 202 -2.85 15.17 -4.64
C ARG A 202 -2.53 15.09 -6.13
N GLY A 203 -2.39 13.88 -6.65
CA GLY A 203 -2.10 13.62 -8.06
C GLY A 203 -0.63 13.74 -8.46
N ARG A 204 0.31 13.96 -7.54
CA ARG A 204 1.74 14.11 -7.80
C ARG A 204 2.55 13.05 -7.10
N ILE A 205 3.67 12.63 -7.69
CA ILE A 205 4.61 11.72 -7.04
C ILE A 205 5.38 12.50 -5.96
N LEU A 206 5.34 11.99 -4.74
CA LEU A 206 6.05 12.53 -3.57
C LEU A 206 7.36 11.79 -3.32
N ALA A 207 7.39 10.47 -3.59
CA ALA A 207 8.59 9.65 -3.50
C ALA A 207 8.52 8.51 -4.53
N ASP A 208 9.67 8.12 -5.06
CA ASP A 208 9.87 6.99 -5.97
C ASP A 208 11.24 6.37 -5.62
N ALA A 209 11.26 5.34 -4.75
CA ALA A 209 12.49 4.80 -4.19
C ALA A 209 12.34 3.35 -3.71
N PRO A 210 13.45 2.60 -3.57
CA PRO A 210 13.48 1.33 -2.86
C PRO A 210 12.88 1.47 -1.45
N ILE A 211 12.14 0.46 -0.99
CA ILE A 211 11.48 0.51 0.32
C ILE A 211 12.49 0.74 1.46
N GLU A 212 13.66 0.14 1.37
CA GLU A 212 14.74 0.32 2.34
C GLU A 212 15.16 1.78 2.45
N THR A 213 15.24 2.49 1.32
CA THR A 213 15.58 3.93 1.29
C THR A 213 14.49 4.76 1.94
N VAL A 214 13.21 4.42 1.74
CA VAL A 214 12.09 5.12 2.37
C VAL A 214 12.10 4.91 3.87
N LEU A 215 12.36 3.68 4.34
CA LEU A 215 12.42 3.32 5.76
C LEU A 215 13.68 3.86 6.47
N THR A 216 14.76 4.13 5.73
CA THR A 216 16.01 4.65 6.30
C THR A 216 16.24 6.14 5.99
N GLY A 217 15.40 6.74 5.13
CA GLY A 217 15.58 8.11 4.64
C GLY A 217 15.47 9.21 5.72
N GLY A 218 14.82 8.90 6.82
CA GLY A 218 14.74 9.76 8.00
C GLY A 218 15.77 9.41 9.06
N GLN A 219 17.03 9.04 8.74
CA GLN A 219 18.09 8.49 9.61
C GLN A 219 18.36 9.26 10.92
N LYS A 220 17.34 9.56 11.69
CA LYS A 220 17.53 9.84 13.11
C LYS A 220 17.20 8.55 13.85
N GLU A 221 18.25 7.90 14.40
CA GLU A 221 18.02 6.80 15.34
C GLU A 221 16.97 7.26 16.36
N ARG A 222 15.90 6.50 16.47
CA ARG A 222 14.79 6.78 17.38
C ARG A 222 14.83 5.76 18.51
N VAL A 223 14.87 6.24 19.74
CA VAL A 223 14.92 5.39 20.93
C VAL A 223 13.87 5.82 21.91
N LEU A 224 12.97 4.91 22.28
CA LEU A 224 12.05 5.09 23.39
C LEU A 224 12.77 4.75 24.70
N VAL A 225 12.77 5.72 25.62
CA VAL A 225 13.48 5.61 26.89
C VAL A 225 12.50 5.74 28.05
N ARG A 226 12.51 4.77 28.95
CA ARG A 226 11.82 4.87 30.24
C ARG A 226 12.83 5.11 31.35
N THR A 227 12.56 6.10 32.15
CA THR A 227 13.48 6.56 33.21
C THR A 227 12.69 7.13 34.40
N ASP A 228 13.28 7.08 35.58
CA ASP A 228 12.72 7.67 36.80
C ASP A 228 12.88 9.20 36.83
N ASP A 229 13.82 9.77 36.06
CA ASP A 229 14.04 11.22 35.97
C ASP A 229 14.17 11.65 34.47
N ALA A 230 13.03 11.87 33.84
CA ALA A 230 12.95 12.26 32.44
C ALA A 230 13.54 13.66 32.19
N ASP A 231 13.43 14.59 33.15
CA ASP A 231 13.93 15.95 32.99
C ASP A 231 15.47 16.01 33.08
N ALA A 232 16.06 15.30 34.04
CA ALA A 232 17.48 15.16 34.15
C ALA A 232 18.08 14.44 32.93
N LEU A 233 17.43 13.42 32.44
CA LEU A 233 17.91 12.70 31.25
C LEU A 233 17.78 13.59 30.00
N ALA A 234 16.69 14.30 29.81
CA ALA A 234 16.53 15.22 28.67
C ALA A 234 17.61 16.32 28.68
N ALA A 235 17.90 16.91 29.84
CA ALA A 235 18.97 17.88 30.00
C ALA A 235 20.36 17.25 29.73
N ALA A 236 20.50 15.95 30.05
CA ALA A 236 21.74 15.20 29.83
C ALA A 236 22.06 14.94 28.35
N LEU A 237 21.01 14.77 27.56
CA LEU A 237 21.07 14.38 26.14
C LEU A 237 20.95 15.58 25.19
N ALA A 238 20.63 16.77 25.70
CA ALA A 238 20.51 17.98 24.91
C ALA A 238 21.82 18.30 24.16
N GLY A 239 21.74 18.43 22.84
CA GLY A 239 22.88 18.71 21.97
C GLY A 239 22.47 18.91 20.52
N ASP A 240 23.42 19.34 19.67
CA ASP A 240 23.16 19.58 18.26
C ASP A 240 22.70 18.29 17.54
N GLY A 241 21.57 18.35 16.88
CA GLY A 241 21.01 17.24 16.11
C GLY A 241 20.19 16.24 16.94
N VAL A 242 20.05 16.44 18.26
CA VAL A 242 19.23 15.61 19.14
C VAL A 242 17.88 16.27 19.36
N GLU A 243 16.82 15.54 19.04
CA GLU A 243 15.45 15.97 19.35
C GLU A 243 14.87 15.06 20.44
N ILE A 244 14.29 15.64 21.47
CA ILE A 244 13.72 14.90 22.60
C ILE A 244 12.25 15.26 22.72
N ARG A 245 11.39 14.25 22.65
CA ARG A 245 9.95 14.39 22.83
C ARG A 245 9.54 13.68 24.11
N ARG A 246 8.72 14.32 24.92
CA ARG A 246 8.15 13.70 26.13
C ARG A 246 6.84 13.03 25.77
N GLU A 247 6.76 11.72 25.97
CA GLU A 247 5.56 10.93 25.68
C GLU A 247 4.70 10.77 26.97
N ALA A 248 5.38 10.58 28.11
CA ALA A 248 4.75 10.48 29.43
C ALA A 248 5.67 11.05 30.52
N ALA A 249 5.25 10.98 31.76
CA ALA A 249 6.03 11.50 32.90
C ALA A 249 7.40 10.81 33.03
N ASP A 250 7.46 9.52 32.74
CA ASP A 250 8.61 8.63 32.84
C ASP A 250 9.12 8.13 31.48
N GLU A 251 8.63 8.70 30.35
CA GLU A 251 8.90 8.19 29.01
C GLU A 251 9.31 9.30 28.04
N LEU A 252 10.44 9.12 27.39
CA LEU A 252 11.01 10.05 26.40
C LEU A 252 11.23 9.31 25.07
N THR A 253 10.95 9.97 23.95
CA THR A 253 11.45 9.59 22.62
C THR A 253 12.66 10.46 22.28
N VAL A 254 13.81 9.84 22.08
CA VAL A 254 15.05 10.49 21.71
C VAL A 254 15.37 10.19 20.24
N LEU A 255 15.55 11.23 19.43
CA LEU A 255 15.93 11.13 18.02
C LEU A 255 17.36 11.67 17.83
N GLY A 256 18.13 10.97 17.01
CA GLY A 256 19.50 11.40 16.65
C GLY A 256 20.61 10.82 17.53
N LEU A 257 20.28 9.96 18.51
CA LEU A 257 21.27 9.28 19.34
C LEU A 257 21.01 7.77 19.40
N PRO A 258 22.07 6.93 19.24
CA PRO A 258 21.95 5.49 19.44
C PRO A 258 21.68 5.16 20.91
N ALA A 259 20.93 4.08 21.14
CA ALA A 259 20.58 3.59 22.47
C ALA A 259 21.81 3.49 23.41
N ARG A 260 22.95 3.08 22.87
CA ARG A 260 24.21 2.98 23.62
C ARG A 260 24.65 4.35 24.19
N ARG A 261 24.58 5.41 23.39
CA ARG A 261 25.00 6.77 23.84
C ARG A 261 24.06 7.31 24.91
N ILE A 262 22.75 6.98 24.76
CA ILE A 262 21.72 7.35 25.77
C ILE A 262 22.04 6.63 27.09
N ALA A 263 22.33 5.32 27.05
CA ALA A 263 22.70 4.54 28.21
C ALA A 263 23.98 5.07 28.89
N GLU A 264 25.02 5.39 28.13
CA GLU A 264 26.28 5.95 28.64
C GLU A 264 26.04 7.32 29.34
N ALA A 265 25.21 8.19 28.75
CA ALA A 265 24.88 9.48 29.31
C ALA A 265 24.05 9.35 30.62
N ALA A 266 23.09 8.48 30.67
CA ALA A 266 22.27 8.17 31.84
C ALA A 266 23.15 7.62 32.98
N PHE A 267 23.98 6.62 32.69
CA PHE A 267 24.89 5.99 33.64
C PHE A 267 25.85 6.98 34.26
N SER A 268 26.48 7.88 33.45
CA SER A 268 27.43 8.88 33.92
C SER A 268 26.84 9.89 34.91
N ARG A 269 25.50 10.04 34.93
CA ARG A 269 24.76 10.96 35.81
C ARG A 269 23.94 10.25 36.89
N GLY A 270 24.08 8.94 37.00
CA GLY A 270 23.35 8.14 37.99
C GLY A 270 21.86 8.09 37.77
N ILE A 271 21.37 8.31 36.53
CA ILE A 271 19.95 8.27 36.14
C ILE A 271 19.58 6.82 35.85
N LEU A 272 18.53 6.32 36.53
CA LEU A 272 18.04 4.97 36.31
C LEU A 272 17.21 4.92 35.02
N VAL A 273 17.63 4.09 34.08
CA VAL A 273 16.87 3.77 32.87
C VAL A 273 16.24 2.39 33.04
N THR A 274 14.90 2.33 33.03
CA THR A 274 14.13 1.11 33.17
C THR A 274 13.75 0.47 31.85
N GLY A 275 13.89 1.22 30.74
CA GLY A 275 13.64 0.72 29.38
C GLY A 275 14.41 1.54 28.35
N LEU A 276 15.04 0.84 27.39
CA LEU A 276 15.75 1.45 26.27
C LEU A 276 15.43 0.62 25.02
N ILE A 277 14.49 1.13 24.24
CA ILE A 277 13.93 0.39 23.11
C ILE A 277 14.22 1.16 21.82
N PRO A 278 15.20 0.71 21.00
CA PRO A 278 15.38 1.26 19.68
C PRO A 278 14.10 1.05 18.86
N GLN A 279 13.55 2.13 18.33
CA GLN A 279 12.41 2.09 17.43
C GLN A 279 12.92 2.24 16.00
N GLN A 280 12.54 1.30 15.16
CA GLN A 280 12.70 1.47 13.73
C GLN A 280 11.58 2.39 13.23
N GLU A 281 11.92 3.31 12.36
CA GLU A 281 10.95 4.14 11.67
C GLU A 281 9.98 3.23 10.91
N THR A 282 8.70 3.41 11.15
CA THR A 282 7.69 2.64 10.43
C THR A 282 7.41 3.29 9.07
N LEU A 283 6.86 2.53 8.13
CA LEU A 283 6.45 3.11 6.86
C LEU A 283 5.36 4.17 7.05
N GLU A 284 4.55 4.05 8.12
CA GLU A 284 3.59 5.05 8.56
C GLU A 284 4.27 6.37 8.92
N ASP A 285 5.33 6.33 9.70
CA ASP A 285 6.08 7.53 10.11
C ASP A 285 6.71 8.22 8.89
N ALA A 286 7.44 7.47 8.06
CA ALA A 286 8.05 7.98 6.83
C ALA A 286 7.00 8.56 5.86
N TYR A 287 5.85 7.91 5.73
CA TYR A 287 4.75 8.39 4.92
C TYR A 287 4.16 9.69 5.47
N MET A 288 3.96 9.80 6.79
CA MET A 288 3.44 11.00 7.43
C MET A 288 4.40 12.19 7.28
N GLU A 289 5.71 11.98 7.31
CA GLU A 289 6.70 13.02 7.01
C GLU A 289 6.59 13.49 5.55
N LEU A 290 6.50 12.56 4.61
CA LEU A 290 6.36 12.87 3.18
C LEU A 290 5.03 13.58 2.85
N THR A 291 3.97 13.30 3.60
CA THR A 291 2.61 13.81 3.33
C THR A 291 2.12 14.86 4.31
N GLY A 292 2.93 15.28 5.28
CA GLY A 292 2.55 16.15 6.40
C GLY A 292 1.89 17.50 6.07
N GLY A 293 1.87 17.90 4.78
CA GLY A 293 1.11 19.05 4.26
C GLY A 293 -0.02 18.69 3.31
N GLU A 294 -0.30 17.40 3.03
CA GLU A 294 -1.02 16.96 1.83
C GLU A 294 -2.35 16.24 2.09
N VAL A 295 -2.80 16.13 3.35
CA VAL A 295 -4.05 15.41 3.68
C VAL A 295 -5.26 16.32 3.42
N GLU A 296 -6.10 15.95 2.45
CA GLU A 296 -7.32 16.70 2.05
C GLU A 296 -8.43 16.68 3.13
N TYR A 297 -8.37 15.72 4.07
CA TYR A 297 -9.31 15.55 5.18
C TYR A 297 -8.55 15.37 6.49
N GLN A 298 -8.29 16.46 7.19
CA GLN A 298 -7.88 16.40 8.59
C GLN A 298 -9.13 16.15 9.44
N SER A 299 -9.27 14.96 10.05
CA SER A 299 -10.15 14.79 11.17
C SER A 299 -9.61 15.66 12.30
N GLN A 300 -10.39 16.67 12.73
CA GLN A 300 -10.06 17.42 13.94
C GLN A 300 -9.89 16.41 15.09
N GLN A 301 -8.74 16.44 15.74
CA GLN A 301 -8.55 15.71 17.01
C GLN A 301 -9.66 16.21 17.96
N ILE A 302 -10.62 15.34 18.23
CA ILE A 302 -11.56 15.57 19.32
C ILE A 302 -10.73 15.40 20.58
N GLY A 303 -10.29 16.54 21.13
CA GLY A 303 -9.65 16.57 22.43
C GLY A 303 -10.57 15.85 23.41
N ALA A 304 -9.97 15.02 24.26
CA ALA A 304 -10.66 14.33 25.34
C ALA A 304 -11.26 15.36 26.28
N GLN A 305 -12.41 15.93 25.93
CA GLN A 305 -13.27 16.63 26.85
C GLN A 305 -14.18 15.58 27.52
N ALA A 306 -14.07 15.54 28.83
CA ALA A 306 -14.82 14.67 29.72
C ALA A 306 -16.31 14.65 29.35
N LEU A 307 -16.85 13.44 29.18
CA LEU A 307 -18.29 13.20 29.14
C LEU A 307 -18.89 13.66 30.48
N PRO A 308 -19.92 14.50 30.47
CA PRO A 308 -20.60 14.84 31.74
C PRO A 308 -21.24 13.57 32.31
N ALA A 309 -21.04 13.36 33.60
CA ALA A 309 -21.65 12.29 34.35
C ALA A 309 -23.19 12.37 34.22
N ALA A 310 -23.79 11.26 33.81
CA ALA A 310 -25.25 11.13 33.84
C ALA A 310 -25.72 11.13 35.28
N GLU A 311 -26.30 12.24 35.73
CA GLU A 311 -27.07 12.28 36.99
C GLU A 311 -28.32 11.43 36.81
N GLY A 312 -28.41 10.42 37.65
CA GLY A 312 -29.62 9.62 37.82
C GLY A 312 -30.78 10.45 38.33
N GLN A 313 -31.90 10.41 37.65
CA GLN A 313 -33.19 10.74 38.26
C GLN A 313 -34.01 9.45 38.41
N ALA A 314 -34.07 9.03 39.64
CA ALA A 314 -35.12 8.12 40.11
C ALA A 314 -36.42 8.92 40.29
N GLN A 315 -37.46 8.51 39.59
CA GLN A 315 -38.86 8.50 40.07
C GLN A 315 -39.66 7.52 39.24
#